data_e3d2304f8eb88ae2062a1276ad0adb2e
#
_entry.id   e3d2304f8eb88ae2062a1276ad0adb2e
#
_cell.length_a   1.000
_cell.length_b   1.000
_cell.length_c   1.000
_cell.angle_alpha   90.00
_cell.angle_beta   90.00
_cell.angle_gamma   90.00
#
_symmetry.space_group_name_H-M   'P 1'
#
loop_
_entity.id
_entity.type
_entity.pdbx_description
1 polymer ?
#
loop_
_entity_poly.entity_id
_entity_poly.type
_entity_poly.pdbx_seq_one_letter_code
_entity_poly.pdbx_strand_id
1 'polypeptide(L)'
;MLSIGETLKQLRKNQGLTQNDLYGGLISPSFASRLERGLHRVTADTLFAILDRLMIEPTEFQFIQRGNRPSTAQQIAAQLATANSQQNFPWLRHLDQRYQDSDHPDLQALATFADLSISVVDGRLVDTPRTDRIWRRFNQAQLWTLTEIRQANMWLLIADAKNAQAQILQGIDKMHHSCARYLSQQTDIFHVQQSLLDFDNLAFQTLVQNHRYEDAQYFWSNWRPVDPERLNVEARITQLITDCFWEWYFGDFNQADHQAQILRQLPTNKDSLYIHDVLHAYRHFAKCYRKSSEKA
;
A
#
# COMPACT_ATOMS: atom_id res chain seq x y z
N MET A 1 -4.38 -11.92 -24.79
CA MET A 1 -3.26 -11.00 -24.53
C MET A 1 -2.45 -10.89 -25.81
N LEU A 2 -2.22 -9.67 -26.30
CA LEU A 2 -1.41 -9.42 -27.49
C LEU A 2 0.06 -9.76 -27.22
N SER A 3 0.82 -10.13 -28.24
CA SER A 3 2.28 -10.21 -28.12
C SER A 3 2.88 -8.80 -27.95
N ILE A 4 4.12 -8.70 -27.47
CA ILE A 4 4.84 -7.43 -27.37
C ILE A 4 4.87 -6.74 -28.74
N GLY A 5 5.19 -7.46 -29.81
CA GLY A 5 5.30 -6.89 -31.15
C GLY A 5 3.97 -6.39 -31.71
N GLU A 6 2.86 -7.12 -31.50
CA GLU A 6 1.52 -6.68 -31.91
C GLU A 6 1.10 -5.41 -31.16
N THR A 7 1.41 -5.32 -29.86
CA THR A 7 1.13 -4.13 -29.05
C THR A 7 1.94 -2.92 -29.54
N LEU A 8 3.24 -3.09 -29.79
CA LEU A 8 4.09 -2.06 -30.36
C LEU A 8 3.57 -1.57 -31.73
N LYS A 9 3.15 -2.51 -32.60
CA LYS A 9 2.53 -2.17 -33.88
C LYS A 9 1.27 -1.34 -33.73
N GLN A 10 0.40 -1.71 -32.79
CA GLN A 10 -0.82 -0.97 -32.51
C GLN A 10 -0.52 0.45 -32.04
N LEU A 11 0.40 0.59 -31.07
CA LEU A 11 0.81 1.88 -30.52
C LEU A 11 1.43 2.79 -31.60
N ARG A 12 2.38 2.24 -32.35
CA ARG A 12 3.02 2.95 -33.48
C ARG A 12 1.98 3.49 -34.47
N LYS A 13 1.02 2.63 -34.87
CA LYS A 13 -0.03 3.03 -35.80
C LYS A 13 -0.96 4.09 -35.22
N ASN A 14 -1.31 3.99 -33.94
CA ASN A 14 -2.14 4.97 -33.28
C ASN A 14 -1.49 6.36 -33.24
N GLN A 15 -0.15 6.40 -33.15
CA GLN A 15 0.63 7.64 -33.18
C GLN A 15 1.00 8.09 -34.62
N GLY A 16 0.58 7.38 -35.65
CA GLY A 16 0.88 7.73 -37.05
C GLY A 16 2.34 7.51 -37.46
N LEU A 17 3.16 6.80 -36.66
CA LEU A 17 4.57 6.60 -36.91
C LEU A 17 4.85 5.51 -37.95
N THR A 18 5.88 5.71 -38.79
CA THR A 18 6.43 4.65 -39.64
C THR A 18 7.29 3.69 -38.80
N GLN A 19 7.59 2.51 -39.36
CA GLN A 19 8.55 1.57 -38.71
C GLN A 19 9.94 2.24 -38.55
N ASN A 20 10.38 3.03 -39.49
CA ASN A 20 11.65 3.72 -39.42
C ASN A 20 11.68 4.76 -38.31
N ASP A 21 10.58 5.52 -38.10
CA ASP A 21 10.49 6.50 -37.03
C ASP A 21 10.62 5.84 -35.65
N LEU A 22 9.98 4.68 -35.44
CA LEU A 22 9.99 4.00 -34.17
C LEU A 22 11.26 3.16 -33.94
N TYR A 23 11.68 2.40 -34.94
CA TYR A 23 12.73 1.37 -34.76
C TYR A 23 14.08 1.76 -35.37
N GLY A 24 14.16 2.82 -36.17
CA GLY A 24 15.40 3.23 -36.86
C GLY A 24 16.57 3.42 -35.88
N GLY A 25 17.70 2.79 -36.18
CA GLY A 25 18.88 2.81 -35.31
C GLY A 25 18.83 1.89 -34.08
N LEU A 26 17.68 1.31 -33.72
CA LEU A 26 17.54 0.33 -32.64
C LEU A 26 17.59 -1.11 -33.15
N ILE A 27 16.83 -1.39 -34.21
CA ILE A 27 16.74 -2.71 -34.81
C ILE A 27 16.65 -2.60 -36.33
N SER A 28 17.00 -3.67 -37.05
CA SER A 28 16.91 -3.68 -38.51
C SER A 28 15.45 -3.69 -39.01
N PRO A 29 15.17 -3.17 -40.21
CA PRO A 29 13.80 -3.17 -40.77
C PRO A 29 13.18 -4.58 -40.88
N SER A 30 14.00 -5.56 -41.22
CA SER A 30 13.55 -6.97 -41.31
C SER A 30 13.19 -7.53 -39.92
N PHE A 31 13.94 -7.15 -38.88
CA PHE A 31 13.64 -7.53 -37.50
C PHE A 31 12.36 -6.84 -37.00
N ALA A 32 12.20 -5.53 -37.25
CA ALA A 32 11.02 -4.76 -36.89
C ALA A 32 9.74 -5.38 -37.50
N SER A 33 9.77 -5.73 -38.78
CA SER A 33 8.64 -6.38 -39.44
C SER A 33 8.28 -7.73 -38.84
N ARG A 34 9.28 -8.54 -38.42
CA ARG A 34 9.05 -9.82 -37.77
C ARG A 34 8.60 -9.67 -36.33
N LEU A 35 9.13 -8.69 -35.61
CA LEU A 35 8.70 -8.32 -34.24
C LEU A 35 7.22 -7.95 -34.24
N GLU A 36 6.77 -7.05 -35.12
CA GLU A 36 5.37 -6.60 -35.21
C GLU A 36 4.38 -7.70 -35.63
N ARG A 37 4.88 -8.79 -36.20
CA ARG A 37 4.10 -10.01 -36.48
C ARG A 37 4.10 -11.02 -35.33
N GLY A 38 4.76 -10.70 -34.21
CA GLY A 38 4.88 -11.59 -33.08
C GLY A 38 5.86 -12.77 -33.29
N LEU A 39 6.67 -12.74 -34.38
CA LEU A 39 7.60 -13.83 -34.74
C LEU A 39 8.96 -13.73 -34.03
N HIS A 40 9.26 -12.58 -33.44
CA HIS A 40 10.50 -12.35 -32.70
C HIS A 40 10.21 -11.71 -31.36
N ARG A 41 11.13 -11.92 -30.43
CA ARG A 41 11.15 -11.23 -29.12
C ARG A 41 12.25 -10.17 -29.14
N VAL A 42 12.05 -9.10 -28.41
CA VAL A 42 12.99 -8.01 -28.19
C VAL A 42 13.60 -8.14 -26.80
N THR A 43 14.84 -7.67 -26.62
CA THR A 43 15.46 -7.57 -25.29
C THR A 43 14.81 -6.49 -24.46
N ALA A 44 14.96 -6.51 -23.13
CA ALA A 44 14.41 -5.51 -22.24
C ALA A 44 14.94 -4.10 -22.58
N ASP A 45 16.25 -3.97 -22.79
CA ASP A 45 16.88 -2.67 -23.12
C ASP A 45 16.30 -2.08 -24.41
N THR A 46 16.15 -2.91 -25.44
CA THR A 46 15.56 -2.47 -26.71
C THR A 46 14.07 -2.11 -26.54
N LEU A 47 13.33 -2.87 -25.70
CA LEU A 47 11.94 -2.55 -25.41
C LEU A 47 11.81 -1.18 -24.71
N PHE A 48 12.60 -0.92 -23.69
CA PHE A 48 12.60 0.37 -23.00
C PHE A 48 12.94 1.52 -23.94
N ALA A 49 13.97 1.38 -24.78
CA ALA A 49 14.31 2.40 -25.80
C ALA A 49 13.16 2.65 -26.80
N ILE A 50 12.40 1.62 -27.14
CA ILE A 50 11.21 1.76 -28.00
C ILE A 50 10.08 2.48 -27.25
N LEU A 51 9.85 2.12 -25.99
CA LEU A 51 8.82 2.76 -25.16
C LEU A 51 9.10 4.25 -24.92
N ASP A 52 10.36 4.61 -24.69
CA ASP A 52 10.80 6.02 -24.58
C ASP A 52 10.45 6.82 -25.83
N ARG A 53 10.66 6.26 -27.03
CA ARG A 53 10.28 6.91 -28.31
C ARG A 53 8.78 7.05 -28.47
N LEU A 54 8.01 6.10 -27.92
CA LEU A 54 6.55 6.17 -27.89
C LEU A 54 6.02 7.10 -26.80
N MET A 55 6.88 7.54 -25.89
CA MET A 55 6.50 8.26 -24.66
C MET A 55 5.46 7.50 -23.83
N ILE A 56 5.67 6.18 -23.66
CA ILE A 56 4.76 5.27 -22.95
C ILE A 56 5.52 4.59 -21.82
N GLU A 57 4.96 4.68 -20.61
CA GLU A 57 5.48 4.01 -19.44
C GLU A 57 5.33 2.47 -19.56
N PRO A 58 6.27 1.66 -19.02
CA PRO A 58 6.19 0.21 -19.04
C PRO A 58 4.89 -0.35 -18.45
N THR A 59 4.35 0.29 -17.42
CA THR A 59 3.08 -0.08 -16.79
C THR A 59 1.89 0.16 -17.69
N GLU A 60 1.88 1.28 -18.40
CA GLU A 60 0.88 1.59 -19.43
C GLU A 60 0.96 0.61 -20.59
N PHE A 61 2.17 0.32 -21.08
CA PHE A 61 2.37 -0.70 -22.11
C PHE A 61 1.76 -2.05 -21.71
N GLN A 62 2.01 -2.51 -20.49
CA GLN A 62 1.43 -3.76 -20.00
C GLN A 62 -0.10 -3.71 -19.90
N PHE A 63 -0.68 -2.57 -19.53
CA PHE A 63 -2.13 -2.37 -19.49
C PHE A 63 -2.73 -2.49 -20.88
N ILE A 64 -2.14 -1.81 -21.87
CA ILE A 64 -2.57 -1.86 -23.28
C ILE A 64 -2.42 -3.28 -23.85
N GLN A 65 -1.31 -3.97 -23.55
CA GLN A 65 -1.06 -5.35 -23.96
C GLN A 65 -2.15 -6.32 -23.46
N ARG A 66 -2.75 -6.04 -22.30
CA ARG A 66 -3.87 -6.81 -21.73
C ARG A 66 -5.24 -6.40 -22.32
N GLY A 67 -5.27 -5.55 -23.35
CA GLY A 67 -6.50 -5.05 -23.95
C GLY A 67 -7.18 -3.98 -23.10
N ASN A 68 -6.40 -3.07 -22.53
CA ASN A 68 -6.84 -1.98 -21.65
C ASN A 68 -7.56 -2.49 -20.39
N ARG A 69 -7.03 -3.55 -19.80
CA ARG A 69 -7.58 -4.14 -18.56
C ARG A 69 -6.50 -4.21 -17.48
N PRO A 70 -6.85 -3.90 -16.22
CA PRO A 70 -5.95 -4.14 -15.10
C PRO A 70 -5.65 -5.64 -14.98
N SER A 71 -4.52 -5.99 -14.36
CA SER A 71 -4.23 -7.39 -14.05
C SER A 71 -5.25 -7.96 -13.05
N THR A 72 -5.37 -9.30 -13.00
CA THR A 72 -6.23 -9.95 -12.02
C THR A 72 -5.88 -9.52 -10.59
N ALA A 73 -4.59 -9.43 -10.26
CA ALA A 73 -4.15 -8.97 -8.95
C ALA A 73 -4.56 -7.51 -8.66
N GLN A 74 -4.46 -6.61 -9.64
CA GLN A 74 -4.90 -5.22 -9.48
C GLN A 74 -6.42 -5.10 -9.28
N GLN A 75 -7.21 -5.89 -10.03
CA GLN A 75 -8.66 -5.93 -9.86
C GLN A 75 -9.06 -6.42 -8.48
N ILE A 76 -8.44 -7.52 -8.02
CA ILE A 76 -8.70 -8.09 -6.70
C ILE A 76 -8.24 -7.15 -5.61
N ALA A 77 -7.09 -6.46 -5.74
CA ALA A 77 -6.61 -5.49 -4.76
C ALA A 77 -7.60 -4.34 -4.56
N ALA A 78 -8.17 -3.81 -5.64
CA ALA A 78 -9.20 -2.77 -5.56
C ALA A 78 -10.48 -3.27 -4.87
N GLN A 79 -10.93 -4.48 -5.19
CA GLN A 79 -12.09 -5.10 -4.54
C GLN A 79 -11.83 -5.42 -3.07
N LEU A 80 -10.60 -5.85 -2.73
CA LEU A 80 -10.19 -6.15 -1.36
C LEU A 80 -10.22 -4.89 -0.49
N ALA A 81 -9.70 -3.76 -0.98
CA ALA A 81 -9.75 -2.49 -0.26
C ALA A 81 -11.21 -2.11 0.08
N THR A 82 -12.13 -2.19 -0.91
CA THR A 82 -13.54 -1.92 -0.71
C THR A 82 -14.20 -2.93 0.26
N ALA A 83 -13.92 -4.22 0.12
CA ALA A 83 -14.49 -5.25 0.99
C ALA A 83 -13.99 -5.12 2.44
N ASN A 84 -12.74 -4.74 2.62
CA ASN A 84 -12.15 -4.51 3.94
C ASN A 84 -12.78 -3.30 4.63
N SER A 85 -12.91 -2.15 3.94
CA SER A 85 -13.55 -0.95 4.48
C SER A 85 -15.03 -1.16 4.82
N GLN A 86 -15.73 -2.03 4.08
CA GLN A 86 -17.11 -2.39 4.30
C GLN A 86 -17.30 -3.57 5.26
N GLN A 87 -16.23 -4.14 5.82
CA GLN A 87 -16.23 -5.34 6.67
C GLN A 87 -16.99 -6.51 6.02
N ASN A 88 -16.83 -6.67 4.71
CA ASN A 88 -17.48 -7.76 3.95
C ASN A 88 -16.73 -9.08 4.16
N PHE A 89 -16.81 -9.62 5.37
CA PHE A 89 -16.13 -10.87 5.76
C PHE A 89 -16.48 -12.08 4.88
N PRO A 90 -17.72 -12.27 4.38
CA PRO A 90 -18.01 -13.36 3.44
C PRO A 90 -17.16 -13.27 2.17
N TRP A 91 -16.98 -12.08 1.60
CA TRP A 91 -16.16 -11.88 0.42
C TRP A 91 -14.67 -12.10 0.73
N LEU A 92 -14.18 -11.61 1.88
CA LEU A 92 -12.80 -11.81 2.31
C LEU A 92 -12.49 -13.31 2.50
N ARG A 93 -13.37 -14.09 3.13
CA ARG A 93 -13.21 -15.56 3.25
C ARG A 93 -13.20 -16.25 1.90
N HIS A 94 -14.06 -15.85 0.98
CA HIS A 94 -14.06 -16.40 -0.37
C HIS A 94 -12.76 -16.11 -1.11
N LEU A 95 -12.22 -14.89 -0.98
CA LEU A 95 -10.95 -14.52 -1.57
C LEU A 95 -9.80 -15.38 -1.04
N ASP A 96 -9.72 -15.53 0.29
CA ASP A 96 -8.71 -16.38 0.92
C ASP A 96 -8.79 -17.82 0.41
N GLN A 97 -9.94 -18.44 0.49
CA GLN A 97 -10.15 -19.83 0.03
C GLN A 97 -9.76 -20.04 -1.44
N ARG A 98 -9.99 -19.03 -2.29
CA ARG A 98 -9.72 -19.12 -3.72
C ARG A 98 -8.26 -19.01 -4.07
N TYR A 99 -7.47 -18.20 -3.35
CA TYR A 99 -6.12 -17.83 -3.74
C TYR A 99 -5.03 -18.15 -2.71
N GLN A 100 -5.36 -18.78 -1.59
CA GLN A 100 -4.39 -19.14 -0.55
C GLN A 100 -3.24 -20.01 -1.07
N ASP A 101 -3.52 -20.89 -2.02
CA ASP A 101 -2.56 -21.82 -2.63
C ASP A 101 -2.19 -21.41 -4.05
N SER A 102 -2.37 -20.13 -4.41
CA SER A 102 -2.05 -19.63 -5.75
C SER A 102 -0.55 -19.66 -6.02
N ASP A 103 -0.16 -20.09 -7.22
CA ASP A 103 1.22 -19.99 -7.71
C ASP A 103 1.63 -18.54 -8.02
N HIS A 104 0.68 -17.61 -8.07
CA HIS A 104 0.92 -16.18 -8.24
C HIS A 104 1.16 -15.50 -6.89
N PRO A 105 2.40 -15.01 -6.61
CA PRO A 105 2.75 -14.42 -5.31
C PRO A 105 1.83 -13.24 -4.91
N ASP A 106 1.43 -12.40 -5.88
CA ASP A 106 0.56 -11.26 -5.60
C ASP A 106 -0.85 -11.72 -5.17
N LEU A 107 -1.42 -12.74 -5.80
CA LEU A 107 -2.73 -13.28 -5.44
C LEU A 107 -2.68 -13.97 -4.07
N GLN A 108 -1.60 -14.71 -3.79
CA GLN A 108 -1.40 -15.32 -2.48
C GLN A 108 -1.24 -14.26 -1.37
N ALA A 109 -0.53 -13.16 -1.65
CA ALA A 109 -0.40 -12.05 -0.71
C ALA A 109 -1.75 -11.39 -0.41
N LEU A 110 -2.60 -11.17 -1.43
CA LEU A 110 -3.94 -10.60 -1.25
C LEU A 110 -4.85 -11.55 -0.44
N ALA A 111 -4.77 -12.86 -0.68
CA ALA A 111 -5.49 -13.86 0.12
C ALA A 111 -5.02 -13.84 1.58
N THR A 112 -3.71 -13.75 1.81
CA THR A 112 -3.16 -13.66 3.18
C THR A 112 -3.61 -12.40 3.88
N PHE A 113 -3.67 -11.26 3.18
CA PHE A 113 -4.20 -10.02 3.76
C PHE A 113 -5.68 -10.15 4.14
N ALA A 114 -6.50 -10.81 3.31
CA ALA A 114 -7.90 -11.07 3.63
C ALA A 114 -8.06 -11.94 4.90
N ASP A 115 -7.26 -13.01 5.03
CA ASP A 115 -7.25 -13.84 6.24
C ASP A 115 -6.78 -13.07 7.48
N LEU A 116 -5.73 -12.24 7.37
CA LEU A 116 -5.28 -11.37 8.45
C LEU A 116 -6.37 -10.40 8.90
N SER A 117 -7.05 -9.75 7.97
CA SER A 117 -8.13 -8.80 8.28
C SER A 117 -9.27 -9.46 9.05
N ILE A 118 -9.65 -10.70 8.68
CA ILE A 118 -10.67 -11.47 9.40
C ILE A 118 -10.16 -11.88 10.78
N SER A 119 -8.91 -12.34 10.85
CA SER A 119 -8.31 -12.89 12.05
C SER A 119 -8.15 -11.86 13.16
N VAL A 120 -7.86 -10.61 12.79
CA VAL A 120 -7.83 -9.47 13.73
C VAL A 120 -9.20 -9.27 14.39
N VAL A 121 -10.28 -9.32 13.61
CA VAL A 121 -11.65 -9.16 14.13
C VAL A 121 -12.09 -10.36 14.98
N ASP A 122 -11.72 -11.57 14.54
CA ASP A 122 -12.05 -12.81 15.26
C ASP A 122 -11.17 -13.05 16.50
N GLY A 123 -10.15 -12.20 16.75
CA GLY A 123 -9.20 -12.38 17.85
C GLY A 123 -8.34 -13.65 17.74
N ARG A 124 -8.15 -14.18 16.52
CA ARG A 124 -7.37 -15.39 16.27
C ARG A 124 -5.89 -15.06 16.14
N LEU A 125 -5.05 -15.92 16.70
CA LEU A 125 -3.60 -15.88 16.42
C LEU A 125 -3.35 -16.31 14.97
N VAL A 126 -2.54 -15.53 14.27
CA VAL A 126 -2.29 -15.70 12.82
C VAL A 126 -0.89 -16.27 12.59
N ASP A 127 -0.57 -17.35 13.28
CA ASP A 127 0.69 -18.07 13.09
C ASP A 127 0.48 -19.24 12.14
N THR A 128 0.73 -18.99 10.85
CA THR A 128 0.58 -19.97 9.77
C THR A 128 1.83 -20.03 8.92
N PRO A 129 2.09 -21.11 8.16
CA PRO A 129 3.21 -21.15 7.22
C PRO A 129 3.20 -20.02 6.19
N ARG A 130 2.04 -19.43 5.87
CA ARG A 130 1.93 -18.26 4.97
C ARG A 130 2.44 -17.00 5.64
N THR A 131 1.99 -16.72 6.86
CA THR A 131 2.43 -15.55 7.63
C THR A 131 3.92 -15.65 7.97
N ASP A 132 4.44 -16.85 8.22
CA ASP A 132 5.87 -17.09 8.42
C ASP A 132 6.72 -16.78 7.19
N ARG A 133 6.24 -17.07 5.99
CA ARG A 133 6.95 -16.71 4.74
C ARG A 133 7.04 -15.20 4.59
N ILE A 134 5.94 -14.49 4.83
CA ILE A 134 5.89 -13.01 4.79
C ILE A 134 6.83 -12.45 5.85
N TRP A 135 6.69 -12.92 7.09
CA TRP A 135 7.52 -12.51 8.22
C TRP A 135 9.02 -12.62 7.92
N ARG A 136 9.46 -13.79 7.43
CA ARG A 136 10.86 -14.01 7.07
C ARG A 136 11.33 -13.10 5.96
N ARG A 137 10.54 -12.97 4.88
CA ARG A 137 10.87 -12.11 3.73
C ARG A 137 11.08 -10.65 4.16
N PHE A 138 10.16 -10.10 4.94
CA PHE A 138 10.25 -8.70 5.38
C PHE A 138 11.40 -8.46 6.34
N ASN A 139 11.69 -9.39 7.24
CA ASN A 139 12.77 -9.24 8.21
C ASN A 139 14.16 -9.46 7.60
N GLN A 140 14.30 -10.33 6.60
CA GLN A 140 15.57 -10.57 5.89
C GLN A 140 15.94 -9.41 4.96
N ALA A 141 14.96 -8.70 4.40
CA ALA A 141 15.22 -7.55 3.53
C ALA A 141 15.88 -6.42 4.32
N GLN A 142 16.97 -5.86 3.80
CA GLN A 142 17.59 -4.67 4.38
C GLN A 142 16.72 -3.43 4.19
N LEU A 143 16.19 -3.25 2.98
CA LEU A 143 15.24 -2.21 2.62
C LEU A 143 14.09 -2.83 1.84
N TRP A 144 12.89 -2.29 2.01
CA TRP A 144 11.70 -2.77 1.33
C TRP A 144 11.55 -2.18 -0.06
N THR A 145 11.15 -2.99 -1.01
CA THR A 145 10.74 -2.57 -2.35
C THR A 145 9.35 -1.93 -2.32
N LEU A 146 8.91 -1.32 -3.44
CA LEU A 146 7.56 -0.76 -3.55
C LEU A 146 6.45 -1.78 -3.21
N THR A 147 6.63 -3.03 -3.59
CA THR A 147 5.68 -4.09 -3.27
C THR A 147 5.63 -4.35 -1.76
N GLU A 148 6.78 -4.41 -1.10
CA GLU A 148 6.85 -4.62 0.35
C GLU A 148 6.34 -3.40 1.11
N ILE A 149 6.65 -2.18 0.68
CA ILE A 149 6.10 -0.94 1.25
C ILE A 149 4.57 -0.98 1.24
N ARG A 150 3.95 -1.33 0.11
CA ARG A 150 2.48 -1.44 -0.01
C ARG A 150 1.88 -2.57 0.83
N GLN A 151 2.68 -3.56 1.20
CA GLN A 151 2.28 -4.71 2.01
C GLN A 151 2.74 -4.60 3.48
N ALA A 152 3.38 -3.51 3.88
CA ALA A 152 3.98 -3.36 5.20
C ALA A 152 2.96 -3.48 6.35
N ASN A 153 1.71 -3.07 6.12
CA ASN A 153 0.62 -3.26 7.09
C ASN A 153 0.40 -4.74 7.43
N MET A 154 0.56 -5.67 6.46
CA MET A 154 0.50 -7.11 6.74
C MET A 154 1.62 -7.55 7.70
N TRP A 155 2.84 -7.07 7.46
CA TRP A 155 3.97 -7.37 8.33
C TRP A 155 3.71 -6.89 9.76
N LEU A 156 3.14 -5.69 9.91
CA LEU A 156 2.83 -5.13 11.24
C LEU A 156 1.78 -5.95 11.98
N LEU A 157 0.71 -6.38 11.30
CA LEU A 157 -0.31 -7.27 11.88
C LEU A 157 0.28 -8.63 12.28
N ILE A 158 1.21 -9.16 11.48
CA ILE A 158 1.92 -10.41 11.81
C ILE A 158 2.86 -10.19 13.00
N ALA A 159 3.57 -9.06 13.08
CA ALA A 159 4.44 -8.71 14.19
C ALA A 159 3.65 -8.65 15.50
N ASP A 160 2.47 -8.04 15.48
CA ASP A 160 1.56 -7.96 16.60
C ASP A 160 1.07 -9.35 17.03
N ALA A 161 0.56 -10.14 16.10
CA ALA A 161 0.07 -11.50 16.35
C ALA A 161 1.17 -12.45 16.91
N LYS A 162 2.42 -12.24 16.53
CA LYS A 162 3.59 -12.99 17.04
C LYS A 162 4.14 -12.45 18.35
N ASN A 163 3.53 -11.40 18.93
CA ASN A 163 4.07 -10.66 20.07
C ASN A 163 5.52 -10.19 19.85
N ALA A 164 5.89 -9.90 18.59
CA ALA A 164 7.23 -9.48 18.20
C ALA A 164 7.45 -7.98 18.44
N GLN A 165 7.09 -7.51 19.61
CA GLN A 165 6.99 -6.09 19.96
C GLN A 165 8.31 -5.33 19.79
N ALA A 166 9.46 -5.95 20.07
CA ALA A 166 10.76 -5.33 19.88
C ALA A 166 11.08 -5.03 18.40
N GLN A 167 10.53 -5.82 17.47
CA GLN A 167 10.72 -5.65 16.04
C GLN A 167 9.85 -4.55 15.44
N ILE A 168 8.77 -4.14 16.11
CA ILE A 168 7.86 -3.11 15.58
C ILE A 168 8.59 -1.79 15.32
N LEU A 169 9.37 -1.28 16.30
CA LEU A 169 10.15 -0.06 16.14
C LEU A 169 11.19 -0.18 15.00
N GLN A 170 11.88 -1.33 14.93
CA GLN A 170 12.82 -1.58 13.83
C GLN A 170 12.13 -1.60 12.47
N GLY A 171 10.91 -2.13 12.39
CA GLY A 171 10.09 -2.13 11.19
C GLY A 171 9.62 -0.73 10.79
N ILE A 172 9.28 0.12 11.76
CA ILE A 172 8.95 1.53 11.54
C ILE A 172 10.16 2.24 10.92
N ASP A 173 11.33 2.13 11.51
CA ASP A 173 12.56 2.72 10.97
C ASP A 173 12.86 2.21 9.56
N LYS A 174 12.71 0.90 9.34
CA LYS A 174 12.89 0.28 8.02
C LYS A 174 11.89 0.81 6.99
N MET A 175 10.63 1.00 7.36
CA MET A 175 9.60 1.58 6.49
C MET A 175 9.99 3.00 6.06
N HIS A 176 10.33 3.87 7.01
CA HIS A 176 10.75 5.24 6.75
C HIS A 176 11.99 5.31 5.83
N HIS A 177 13.03 4.53 6.13
CA HIS A 177 14.24 4.46 5.30
C HIS A 177 13.94 3.93 3.88
N SER A 178 13.04 2.95 3.78
CA SER A 178 12.65 2.38 2.49
C SER A 178 11.87 3.39 1.65
N CYS A 179 10.94 4.12 2.26
CA CYS A 179 10.14 5.14 1.60
C CYS A 179 10.99 6.35 1.15
N ALA A 180 11.97 6.76 1.95
CA ALA A 180 12.83 7.90 1.66
C ALA A 180 13.54 7.81 0.30
N ARG A 181 13.76 6.60 -0.23
CA ARG A 181 14.37 6.38 -1.56
C ARG A 181 13.48 6.82 -2.71
N TYR A 182 12.17 6.81 -2.51
CA TYR A 182 11.15 7.08 -3.52
C TYR A 182 10.55 8.48 -3.38
N LEU A 183 10.72 9.09 -2.20
CA LEU A 183 10.25 10.44 -1.91
C LEU A 183 11.34 11.45 -2.23
N SER A 184 11.06 12.39 -3.11
CA SER A 184 11.88 13.58 -3.31
C SER A 184 11.20 14.80 -2.72
N GLN A 185 11.94 15.92 -2.63
CA GLN A 185 11.37 17.19 -2.15
C GLN A 185 10.18 17.68 -3.01
N GLN A 186 10.03 17.20 -4.24
CA GLN A 186 9.08 17.72 -5.21
C GLN A 186 8.11 16.68 -5.76
N THR A 187 8.41 15.38 -5.64
CA THR A 187 7.62 14.33 -6.32
C THR A 187 7.47 13.06 -5.49
N ASP A 188 6.30 12.47 -5.56
CA ASP A 188 5.97 11.11 -5.08
C ASP A 188 5.31 10.32 -6.22
N ILE A 189 6.09 9.99 -7.25
CA ILE A 189 5.60 9.32 -8.47
C ILE A 189 5.06 7.89 -8.21
N PHE A 190 5.39 7.29 -7.09
CA PHE A 190 4.95 5.94 -6.72
C PHE A 190 3.87 5.91 -5.64
N HIS A 191 3.40 7.09 -5.19
CA HIS A 191 2.40 7.25 -4.11
C HIS A 191 2.82 6.54 -2.80
N VAL A 192 4.11 6.59 -2.51
CA VAL A 192 4.72 5.94 -1.34
C VAL A 192 4.32 6.66 -0.04
N GLN A 193 4.09 7.96 -0.12
CA GLN A 193 3.71 8.80 1.01
C GLN A 193 2.40 8.34 1.65
N GLN A 194 1.39 7.98 0.84
CA GLN A 194 0.14 7.42 1.36
C GLN A 194 0.40 6.11 2.12
N SER A 195 1.18 5.20 1.52
CA SER A 195 1.53 3.93 2.16
C SER A 195 2.29 4.12 3.48
N LEU A 196 3.15 5.14 3.57
CA LEU A 196 3.87 5.48 4.79
C LEU A 196 2.92 5.98 5.88
N LEU A 197 2.02 6.91 5.56
CA LEU A 197 1.05 7.46 6.51
C LEU A 197 0.06 6.40 7.01
N ASP A 198 -0.40 5.52 6.12
CA ASP A 198 -1.28 4.41 6.51
C ASP A 198 -0.56 3.42 7.45
N PHE A 199 0.72 3.16 7.17
CA PHE A 199 1.55 2.33 8.04
C PHE A 199 1.80 2.98 9.39
N ASP A 200 2.16 4.26 9.42
CA ASP A 200 2.41 5.02 10.65
C ASP A 200 1.14 5.10 11.52
N ASN A 201 -0.01 5.30 10.88
CA ASN A 201 -1.29 5.27 11.58
C ASN A 201 -1.55 3.91 12.25
N LEU A 202 -1.35 2.81 11.52
CA LEU A 202 -1.53 1.46 12.06
C LEU A 202 -0.47 1.13 13.12
N ALA A 203 0.79 1.57 12.94
CA ALA A 203 1.86 1.38 13.90
C ALA A 203 1.56 2.08 15.24
N PHE A 204 1.08 3.33 15.17
CA PHE A 204 0.65 4.05 16.37
C PHE A 204 -0.48 3.30 17.09
N GLN A 205 -1.50 2.87 16.35
CA GLN A 205 -2.61 2.09 16.89
C GLN A 205 -2.12 0.81 17.58
N THR A 206 -1.24 0.06 16.92
CA THR A 206 -0.66 -1.17 17.45
C THR A 206 0.11 -0.93 18.76
N LEU A 207 0.92 0.12 18.81
CA LEU A 207 1.69 0.46 20.01
C LEU A 207 0.77 0.82 21.19
N VAL A 208 -0.24 1.67 21.01
CA VAL A 208 -1.13 2.07 22.12
C VAL A 208 -2.06 0.95 22.55
N GLN A 209 -2.52 0.07 21.64
CA GLN A 209 -3.33 -1.10 21.98
C GLN A 209 -2.55 -2.13 22.82
N ASN A 210 -1.25 -2.24 22.56
CA ASN A 210 -0.35 -3.09 23.34
C ASN A 210 0.22 -2.39 24.58
N HIS A 211 -0.35 -1.26 25.00
CA HIS A 211 0.08 -0.48 26.16
C HIS A 211 1.55 0.00 26.11
N ARG A 212 2.14 0.09 24.92
CA ARG A 212 3.51 0.56 24.68
C ARG A 212 3.52 2.08 24.47
N TYR A 213 3.11 2.81 25.46
CA TYR A 213 2.92 4.26 25.38
C TYR A 213 4.23 5.04 25.21
N GLU A 214 5.32 4.59 25.85
CA GLU A 214 6.65 5.21 25.69
C GLU A 214 7.16 5.05 24.26
N ASP A 215 6.98 3.87 23.66
CA ASP A 215 7.35 3.63 22.28
C ASP A 215 6.50 4.44 21.29
N ALA A 216 5.21 4.62 21.58
CA ALA A 216 4.36 5.47 20.79
C ALA A 216 4.80 6.95 20.85
N GLN A 217 5.22 7.42 22.03
CA GLN A 217 5.78 8.76 22.21
C GLN A 217 7.13 8.92 21.50
N TYR A 218 8.02 7.92 21.62
CA TYR A 218 9.29 7.90 20.94
C TYR A 218 9.12 7.94 19.41
N PHE A 219 8.24 7.09 18.88
CA PHE A 219 7.90 7.06 17.45
C PHE A 219 7.42 8.43 16.97
N TRP A 220 6.47 9.06 17.67
CA TRP A 220 5.93 10.37 17.32
C TRP A 220 6.99 11.47 17.34
N SER A 221 7.85 11.47 18.35
CA SER A 221 8.92 12.48 18.49
C SER A 221 9.96 12.38 17.37
N ASN A 222 10.16 11.21 16.80
CA ASN A 222 11.09 10.96 15.71
C ASN A 222 10.41 10.97 14.33
N TRP A 223 9.09 10.86 14.31
CA TRP A 223 8.31 11.00 13.09
C TRP A 223 8.31 12.47 12.68
N ARG A 224 8.81 12.74 11.49
CA ARG A 224 8.71 14.07 10.91
C ARG A 224 7.41 14.15 10.15
N PRO A 225 6.41 14.92 10.62
CA PRO A 225 5.18 15.11 9.86
C PRO A 225 5.56 15.65 8.48
N VAL A 226 5.03 15.05 7.45
CA VAL A 226 5.18 15.57 6.11
C VAL A 226 4.44 16.90 6.07
N ASP A 227 5.05 17.89 5.42
CA ASP A 227 4.45 19.21 5.23
C ASP A 227 3.01 19.03 4.70
N PRO A 228 1.98 19.49 5.44
CA PRO A 228 0.59 19.33 5.03
C PRO A 228 0.26 19.90 3.65
N GLU A 229 0.99 20.92 3.20
CA GLU A 229 0.80 21.54 1.89
C GLU A 229 1.22 20.63 0.72
N ARG A 230 2.00 19.59 1.03
CA ARG A 230 2.48 18.60 0.05
C ARG A 230 1.61 17.35 -0.02
N LEU A 231 0.66 17.22 0.89
CA LEU A 231 -0.22 16.06 0.95
C LEU A 231 -1.42 16.23 0.00
N ASN A 232 -1.75 15.16 -0.71
CA ASN A 232 -3.06 15.09 -1.34
C ASN A 232 -4.16 14.95 -0.26
N VAL A 233 -5.41 15.08 -0.64
CA VAL A 233 -6.54 15.08 0.29
C VAL A 233 -6.62 13.79 1.12
N GLU A 234 -6.39 12.63 0.50
CA GLU A 234 -6.45 11.32 1.14
C GLU A 234 -5.35 11.19 2.21
N ALA A 235 -4.12 11.49 1.86
CA ALA A 235 -2.97 11.49 2.77
C ALA A 235 -3.17 12.49 3.93
N ARG A 236 -3.77 13.66 3.67
CA ARG A 236 -4.08 14.64 4.70
C ARG A 236 -5.13 14.14 5.68
N ILE A 237 -6.15 13.41 5.22
CA ILE A 237 -7.15 12.79 6.08
C ILE A 237 -6.49 11.75 6.99
N THR A 238 -5.66 10.85 6.45
CA THR A 238 -4.91 9.85 7.25
C THR A 238 -4.04 10.52 8.30
N GLN A 239 -3.32 11.59 7.95
CA GLN A 239 -2.51 12.37 8.89
C GLN A 239 -3.38 12.96 10.00
N LEU A 240 -4.50 13.63 9.67
CA LEU A 240 -5.40 14.21 10.66
C LEU A 240 -6.00 13.16 11.62
N ILE A 241 -6.28 11.95 11.14
CA ILE A 241 -6.73 10.86 12.01
C ILE A 241 -5.65 10.48 13.01
N THR A 242 -4.40 10.36 12.55
CA THR A 242 -3.25 10.01 13.41
C THR A 242 -2.97 11.14 14.41
N ASP A 243 -3.06 12.40 13.98
CA ASP A 243 -2.93 13.57 14.84
C ASP A 243 -4.00 13.55 15.96
N CYS A 244 -5.28 13.21 15.63
CA CYS A 244 -6.32 13.05 16.65
C CYS A 244 -5.98 11.98 17.68
N PHE A 245 -5.44 10.83 17.25
CA PHE A 245 -5.05 9.78 18.18
C PHE A 245 -3.95 10.26 19.11
N TRP A 246 -2.91 10.88 18.57
CA TRP A 246 -1.83 11.44 19.36
C TRP A 246 -2.32 12.43 20.41
N GLU A 247 -3.12 13.42 19.98
CA GLU A 247 -3.63 14.46 20.86
C GLU A 247 -4.56 13.90 21.95
N TRP A 248 -5.38 12.88 21.64
CA TRP A 248 -6.19 12.20 22.66
C TRP A 248 -5.37 11.47 23.70
N TYR A 249 -4.26 10.83 23.32
CA TYR A 249 -3.42 10.10 24.28
C TYR A 249 -2.48 11.01 25.04
N PHE A 250 -1.77 11.90 24.36
CA PHE A 250 -0.59 12.58 24.90
C PHE A 250 -0.65 14.11 24.84
N GLY A 251 -1.49 14.69 24.00
CA GLY A 251 -1.58 16.12 23.76
C GLY A 251 -2.85 16.79 24.31
N ASP A 252 -3.43 17.72 23.54
CA ASP A 252 -4.66 18.44 23.89
C ASP A 252 -5.90 17.66 23.47
N PHE A 253 -6.61 17.11 24.45
CA PHE A 253 -7.82 16.32 24.23
C PHE A 253 -8.95 17.11 23.55
N ASN A 254 -9.08 18.41 23.84
CA ASN A 254 -10.13 19.26 23.26
C ASN A 254 -9.80 19.60 21.80
N GLN A 255 -8.53 19.82 21.48
CA GLN A 255 -8.08 20.00 20.10
C GLN A 255 -8.38 18.77 19.26
N ALA A 256 -8.09 17.57 19.79
CA ALA A 256 -8.42 16.30 19.12
C ALA A 256 -9.93 16.15 18.90
N ASP A 257 -10.77 16.50 19.90
CA ASP A 257 -12.22 16.46 19.74
C ASP A 257 -12.72 17.39 18.64
N HIS A 258 -12.14 18.59 18.52
CA HIS A 258 -12.47 19.52 17.45
C HIS A 258 -12.06 18.99 16.07
N GLN A 259 -10.85 18.48 15.95
CA GLN A 259 -10.37 17.86 14.69
C GLN A 259 -11.23 16.65 14.29
N ALA A 260 -11.56 15.77 15.24
CA ALA A 260 -12.43 14.62 14.99
C ALA A 260 -13.85 15.03 14.57
N GLN A 261 -14.36 16.16 15.06
CA GLN A 261 -15.65 16.69 14.62
C GLN A 261 -15.60 17.14 13.15
N ILE A 262 -14.51 17.76 12.71
CA ILE A 262 -14.30 18.16 11.30
C ILE A 262 -14.25 16.89 10.41
N LEU A 263 -13.48 15.88 10.83
CA LEU A 263 -13.38 14.61 10.08
C LEU A 263 -14.74 13.91 9.91
N ARG A 264 -15.62 13.98 10.93
CA ARG A 264 -16.97 13.42 10.86
C ARG A 264 -17.93 14.18 9.94
N GLN A 265 -17.61 15.42 9.58
CA GLN A 265 -18.41 16.22 8.64
C GLN A 265 -18.01 16.01 7.18
N LEU A 266 -16.92 15.29 6.90
CA LEU A 266 -16.56 14.96 5.52
C LEU A 266 -17.70 14.20 4.86
N PRO A 267 -18.00 14.49 3.56
CA PRO A 267 -19.06 13.79 2.82
C PRO A 267 -18.86 12.29 2.88
N THR A 268 -19.84 11.60 3.40
CA THR A 268 -19.75 10.19 3.71
C THR A 268 -20.35 9.34 2.60
N ASN A 269 -19.51 8.49 2.03
CA ASN A 269 -19.98 7.24 1.45
C ASN A 269 -19.95 6.15 2.53
N LYS A 270 -20.23 4.89 2.21
CA LYS A 270 -20.20 3.78 3.19
C LYS A 270 -18.82 3.59 3.86
N ASP A 271 -17.76 4.09 3.25
CA ASP A 271 -16.38 3.97 3.75
C ASP A 271 -16.10 4.87 4.96
N SER A 272 -16.89 5.91 5.16
CA SER A 272 -16.73 6.84 6.27
C SER A 272 -17.33 6.34 7.60
N LEU A 273 -18.18 5.33 7.59
CA LEU A 273 -18.65 4.68 8.82
C LEU A 273 -17.46 4.11 9.59
N TYR A 274 -16.48 3.52 8.89
CA TYR A 274 -15.24 3.03 9.49
C TYR A 274 -14.45 4.14 10.22
N ILE A 275 -14.30 5.31 9.61
CA ILE A 275 -13.62 6.46 10.24
C ILE A 275 -14.34 6.88 11.53
N HIS A 276 -15.68 6.93 11.51
CA HIS A 276 -16.46 7.28 12.68
C HIS A 276 -16.26 6.31 13.84
N ASP A 277 -16.30 5.00 13.53
CA ASP A 277 -16.15 3.93 14.53
C ASP A 277 -14.74 3.95 15.13
N VAL A 278 -13.71 4.11 14.30
CA VAL A 278 -12.32 4.18 14.74
C VAL A 278 -12.08 5.41 15.61
N LEU A 279 -12.51 6.59 15.20
CA LEU A 279 -12.39 7.81 16.01
C LEU A 279 -13.12 7.68 17.35
N HIS A 280 -14.31 7.05 17.37
CA HIS A 280 -15.05 6.82 18.61
C HIS A 280 -14.31 5.86 19.55
N ALA A 281 -13.81 4.75 19.03
CA ALA A 281 -13.09 3.72 19.80
C ALA A 281 -11.81 4.29 20.42
N TYR A 282 -10.96 4.94 19.61
CA TYR A 282 -9.69 5.49 20.11
C TYR A 282 -9.86 6.64 21.08
N ARG A 283 -10.86 7.48 20.89
CA ARG A 283 -11.24 8.48 21.89
C ARG A 283 -11.60 7.84 23.24
N HIS A 284 -12.35 6.75 23.22
CA HIS A 284 -12.72 6.02 24.43
C HIS A 284 -11.48 5.39 25.11
N PHE A 285 -10.63 4.71 24.37
CA PHE A 285 -9.41 4.09 24.91
C PHE A 285 -8.45 5.13 25.51
N ALA A 286 -8.26 6.26 24.84
CA ALA A 286 -7.43 7.35 25.36
C ALA A 286 -7.98 7.95 26.68
N LYS A 287 -9.30 8.08 26.83
CA LYS A 287 -9.91 8.47 28.10
C LYS A 287 -9.60 7.47 29.24
N CYS A 288 -9.65 6.17 28.93
CA CYS A 288 -9.32 5.14 29.91
C CYS A 288 -7.84 5.22 30.31
N TYR A 289 -6.94 5.39 29.34
CA TYR A 289 -5.51 5.57 29.57
C TYR A 289 -5.22 6.77 30.49
N ARG A 290 -5.73 7.97 30.17
CA ARG A 290 -5.50 9.20 30.96
C ARG A 290 -6.00 9.06 32.40
N LYS A 291 -7.19 8.48 32.59
CA LYS A 291 -7.72 8.22 33.96
C LYS A 291 -6.85 7.25 34.76
N SER A 292 -6.18 6.31 34.09
CA SER A 292 -5.27 5.39 34.76
C SER A 292 -3.95 6.07 35.12
N SER A 293 -3.44 6.94 34.25
CA SER A 293 -2.20 7.69 34.43
C SER A 293 -2.31 8.79 35.51
N GLU A 294 -3.50 9.36 35.71
CA GLU A 294 -3.76 10.35 36.79
C GLU A 294 -3.82 9.71 38.19
N LYS A 295 -3.97 8.38 38.26
CA LYS A 295 -4.07 7.63 39.51
C LYS A 295 -2.78 6.95 39.94
N ALA A 296 -1.79 6.89 39.06
CA ALA A 296 -0.47 6.31 39.26
C ALA A 296 0.57 7.36 39.65
#